data_0ebe7bd5109392f994552cddb53a697a
#
_entry.id   0ebe7bd5109392f994552cddb53a697a
#
_cell.length_a   1.000
_cell.length_b   1.000
_cell.length_c   1.000
_cell.angle_alpha   90.00
_cell.angle_beta   90.00
_cell.angle_gamma   90.00
#
_symmetry.space_group_name_H-M   'P 1'
#
loop_
_entity.id
_entity.type
_entity.pdbx_description
1 polymer ?
#
loop_
_entity_poly.entity_id
_entity_poly.type
_entity_poly.pdbx_seq_one_letter_code
_entity_poly.pdbx_strand_id
1 'polypeptide(L)'
;MIRSEISLKNTLALTSSADHVAAVDSVADAQDAIEFGRRNDAELRCLGEGSNVVLMPRVSGLICRVTQADITLVNTDAESVTVSVGAGKNWHELVQETLAQNWYGLENLALIPGSVGAAPVQNIGAYGVEVAERLVSVDVVRGDGSVHKMSAADCEFGYRDSIFKRRVADGSQPLLILAITLRLSKRPVVNLSYRDLGKALGLSETKTSVLPSPQQVAEAVISIRRAKLPDPGEHPNVGSFFKNPVVD
;
A
#
# COMPACT_ATOMS: atom_id res chain seq x y z
N MET A 1 -15.60 15.98 -1.59
CA MET A 1 -15.53 17.47 -1.43
C MET A 1 -14.14 17.97 -1.81
N ILE A 2 -14.01 18.94 -2.71
CA ILE A 2 -12.74 19.53 -3.16
C ILE A 2 -12.45 20.79 -2.36
N ARG A 3 -11.21 20.95 -1.89
CA ARG A 3 -10.73 22.11 -1.12
C ARG A 3 -9.50 22.69 -1.79
N SER A 4 -9.25 23.98 -1.61
CA SER A 4 -8.10 24.69 -2.19
C SER A 4 -7.06 25.04 -1.13
N GLU A 5 -5.80 25.17 -1.54
CA GLU A 5 -4.66 25.59 -0.70
C GLU A 5 -4.50 24.73 0.57
N ILE A 6 -4.57 23.41 0.42
CA ILE A 6 -4.52 22.47 1.53
C ILE A 6 -3.10 21.96 1.79
N SER A 7 -2.69 22.03 3.06
CA SER A 7 -1.44 21.41 3.51
C SER A 7 -1.44 19.89 3.28
N LEU A 8 -0.35 19.38 2.71
CA LEU A 8 -0.15 17.96 2.44
C LEU A 8 0.70 17.31 3.53
N LYS A 9 0.13 16.35 4.24
CA LYS A 9 0.89 15.52 5.18
C LYS A 9 1.83 14.59 4.42
N ASN A 10 3.07 14.45 4.93
CA ASN A 10 4.06 13.52 4.42
C ASN A 10 5.03 13.14 5.54
N THR A 11 5.68 11.98 5.42
CA THR A 11 6.57 11.45 6.46
C THR A 11 7.95 12.10 6.50
N LEU A 12 8.31 12.93 5.51
CA LEU A 12 9.50 13.80 5.55
C LEU A 12 9.26 15.10 6.33
N ALA A 13 8.04 15.33 6.83
CA ALA A 13 7.62 16.57 7.49
C ALA A 13 7.91 17.84 6.66
N LEU A 14 7.94 17.71 5.32
CA LEU A 14 8.10 18.84 4.42
C LEU A 14 6.87 19.73 4.46
N THR A 15 7.07 21.04 4.56
CA THR A 15 5.99 22.00 4.37
C THR A 15 5.60 22.00 2.89
N SER A 16 4.40 21.52 2.60
CA SER A 16 3.87 21.41 1.25
C SER A 16 2.38 21.68 1.23
N SER A 17 1.90 22.34 0.18
CA SER A 17 0.49 22.58 -0.08
C SER A 17 0.13 22.18 -1.50
N ALA A 18 -1.13 21.84 -1.72
CA ALA A 18 -1.68 21.60 -3.06
C ALA A 18 -2.66 22.70 -3.44
N ASP A 19 -2.73 23.00 -4.76
CA ASP A 19 -3.72 23.92 -5.28
C ASP A 19 -5.14 23.43 -4.95
N HIS A 20 -5.38 22.13 -5.16
CA HIS A 20 -6.66 21.49 -4.87
C HIS A 20 -6.45 20.10 -4.27
N VAL A 21 -7.32 19.71 -3.34
CA VAL A 21 -7.36 18.37 -2.76
C VAL A 21 -8.79 17.84 -2.78
N ALA A 22 -8.99 16.66 -3.35
CA ALA A 22 -10.25 15.91 -3.30
C ALA A 22 -10.11 14.76 -2.30
N ALA A 23 -10.99 14.70 -1.31
CA ALA A 23 -11.23 13.49 -0.54
C ALA A 23 -12.19 12.60 -1.33
N VAL A 24 -11.81 11.35 -1.54
CA VAL A 24 -12.53 10.37 -2.35
C VAL A 24 -12.95 9.22 -1.45
N ASP A 25 -14.24 9.10 -1.17
CA ASP A 25 -14.83 8.06 -0.32
C ASP A 25 -15.72 7.11 -1.11
N SER A 26 -16.02 7.45 -2.35
CA SER A 26 -16.89 6.71 -3.24
C SER A 26 -16.44 6.81 -4.70
N VAL A 27 -17.05 5.98 -5.57
CA VAL A 27 -16.91 6.10 -7.03
C VAL A 27 -17.39 7.47 -7.51
N ALA A 28 -18.49 7.97 -6.96
CA ALA A 28 -19.02 9.28 -7.34
C ALA A 28 -18.05 10.42 -7.01
N ASP A 29 -17.42 10.40 -5.83
CA ASP A 29 -16.38 11.37 -5.48
C ASP A 29 -15.19 11.33 -6.43
N ALA A 30 -14.79 10.11 -6.86
CA ALA A 30 -13.73 9.92 -7.83
C ALA A 30 -14.09 10.54 -9.19
N GLN A 31 -15.29 10.32 -9.66
CA GLN A 31 -15.81 10.87 -10.91
C GLN A 31 -15.92 12.39 -10.85
N ASP A 32 -16.42 12.94 -9.74
CA ASP A 32 -16.47 14.38 -9.50
C ASP A 32 -15.07 15.02 -9.49
N ALA A 33 -14.09 14.36 -8.87
CA ALA A 33 -12.70 14.82 -8.85
C ALA A 33 -12.09 14.83 -10.27
N ILE A 34 -12.32 13.78 -11.06
CA ILE A 34 -11.86 13.70 -12.45
C ILE A 34 -12.49 14.80 -13.30
N GLU A 35 -13.80 14.99 -13.16
CA GLU A 35 -14.52 16.03 -13.90
C GLU A 35 -14.06 17.44 -13.51
N PHE A 36 -13.80 17.67 -12.21
CA PHE A 36 -13.21 18.93 -11.74
C PHE A 36 -11.84 19.16 -12.37
N GLY A 37 -10.96 18.15 -12.37
CA GLY A 37 -9.63 18.23 -13.00
C GLY A 37 -9.74 18.62 -14.47
N ARG A 38 -10.64 17.96 -15.22
CA ARG A 38 -10.88 18.22 -16.63
C ARG A 38 -11.40 19.66 -16.90
N ARG A 39 -12.36 20.15 -16.10
CA ARG A 39 -12.94 21.49 -16.27
C ARG A 39 -11.98 22.63 -15.94
N ASN A 40 -11.04 22.38 -15.04
CA ASN A 40 -10.12 23.41 -14.54
C ASN A 40 -8.69 23.24 -15.10
N ASP A 41 -8.48 22.36 -16.07
CA ASP A 41 -7.14 21.99 -16.60
C ASP A 41 -6.15 21.65 -15.47
N ALA A 42 -6.65 20.99 -14.42
CA ALA A 42 -5.89 20.62 -13.24
C ALA A 42 -5.44 19.16 -13.33
N GLU A 43 -4.13 18.95 -13.46
CA GLU A 43 -3.55 17.62 -13.53
C GLU A 43 -3.89 16.83 -12.26
N LEU A 44 -4.43 15.63 -12.43
CA LEU A 44 -4.80 14.74 -11.34
C LEU A 44 -3.59 13.94 -10.87
N ARG A 45 -3.37 13.92 -9.56
CA ARG A 45 -2.36 13.08 -8.89
C ARG A 45 -2.98 12.35 -7.71
N CYS A 46 -2.52 11.11 -7.47
CA CYS A 46 -2.97 10.32 -6.33
C CYS A 46 -1.91 10.40 -5.21
N LEU A 47 -2.35 10.64 -3.99
CA LEU A 47 -1.48 10.67 -2.82
C LEU A 47 -2.10 9.84 -1.69
N GLY A 48 -1.36 8.84 -1.20
CA GLY A 48 -1.70 8.13 0.03
C GLY A 48 -1.27 8.92 1.27
N GLU A 49 -0.57 8.28 2.19
CA GLU A 49 -0.08 8.92 3.43
C GLU A 49 1.18 9.78 3.23
N GLY A 50 1.71 9.86 2.01
CA GLY A 50 2.94 10.63 1.74
C GLY A 50 4.21 9.98 2.30
N SER A 51 4.22 8.66 2.43
CA SER A 51 5.32 7.91 3.06
C SER A 51 6.46 7.51 2.11
N ASN A 52 6.31 7.75 0.80
CA ASN A 52 7.33 7.42 -0.21
C ASN A 52 7.38 8.45 -1.33
N VAL A 53 7.30 9.72 -0.98
CA VAL A 53 7.32 10.84 -1.91
C VAL A 53 8.13 12.00 -1.33
N VAL A 54 8.75 12.79 -2.21
CA VAL A 54 9.32 14.09 -1.88
C VAL A 54 8.40 15.15 -2.48
N LEU A 55 7.69 15.86 -1.64
CA LEU A 55 6.74 16.88 -2.07
C LEU A 55 7.44 18.23 -2.23
N MET A 56 7.14 18.92 -3.34
CA MET A 56 7.53 20.32 -3.54
C MET A 56 6.75 21.22 -2.57
N PRO A 57 7.25 22.44 -2.24
CA PRO A 57 6.52 23.38 -1.37
C PRO A 57 5.11 23.67 -1.85
N ARG A 58 4.91 23.71 -3.16
CA ARG A 58 3.61 23.80 -3.80
C ARG A 58 3.46 22.71 -4.86
N VAL A 59 2.39 21.95 -4.78
CA VAL A 59 2.01 20.92 -5.74
C VAL A 59 0.84 21.44 -6.56
N SER A 60 1.08 21.66 -7.85
CA SER A 60 0.04 22.15 -8.78
C SER A 60 -0.96 21.06 -9.11
N GLY A 61 -2.18 21.46 -9.48
CA GLY A 61 -3.25 20.58 -9.93
C GLY A 61 -4.12 20.05 -8.79
N LEU A 62 -4.66 18.85 -8.97
CA LEU A 62 -5.61 18.21 -8.07
C LEU A 62 -4.99 16.95 -7.44
N ILE A 63 -4.84 16.95 -6.13
CA ILE A 63 -4.45 15.76 -5.37
C ILE A 63 -5.71 14.98 -4.95
N CYS A 64 -5.83 13.74 -5.41
CA CYS A 64 -6.87 12.82 -4.95
C CYS A 64 -6.34 11.95 -3.80
N ARG A 65 -7.07 11.97 -2.67
CA ARG A 65 -6.80 11.12 -1.51
C ARG A 65 -8.01 10.24 -1.27
N VAL A 66 -7.85 8.93 -1.43
CA VAL A 66 -8.91 7.98 -1.07
C VAL A 66 -8.97 7.87 0.44
N THR A 67 -10.19 7.98 0.99
CA THR A 67 -10.48 7.95 2.43
C THR A 67 -11.22 6.71 2.87
N GLN A 68 -11.89 6.01 1.94
CA GLN A 68 -12.57 4.74 2.21
C GLN A 68 -11.57 3.72 2.78
N ALA A 69 -11.90 3.14 3.95
CA ALA A 69 -11.00 2.27 4.72
C ALA A 69 -11.65 0.95 5.15
N ASP A 70 -12.81 0.62 4.63
CA ASP A 70 -13.57 -0.56 5.02
C ASP A 70 -12.91 -1.85 4.54
N ILE A 71 -13.08 -2.93 5.32
CA ILE A 71 -12.77 -4.29 4.93
C ILE A 71 -14.10 -5.03 4.70
N THR A 72 -14.31 -5.52 3.49
CA THR A 72 -15.51 -6.24 3.10
C THR A 72 -15.17 -7.68 2.75
N LEU A 73 -15.85 -8.63 3.36
CA LEU A 73 -15.73 -10.04 3.01
C LEU A 73 -16.35 -10.29 1.63
N VAL A 74 -15.55 -10.78 0.68
CA VAL A 74 -15.97 -11.08 -0.69
C VAL A 74 -16.33 -12.57 -0.81
N ASN A 75 -15.47 -13.44 -0.29
CA ASN A 75 -15.66 -14.88 -0.32
C ASN A 75 -14.87 -15.55 0.81
N THR A 76 -15.31 -16.74 1.22
CA THR A 76 -14.60 -17.56 2.20
C THR A 76 -14.86 -19.04 1.96
N ASP A 77 -13.82 -19.84 2.11
CA ASP A 77 -13.85 -21.30 2.08
C ASP A 77 -13.14 -21.89 3.30
N ALA A 78 -12.89 -23.19 3.34
CA ALA A 78 -12.21 -23.85 4.46
C ALA A 78 -10.73 -23.43 4.61
N GLU A 79 -10.07 -23.01 3.51
CA GLU A 79 -8.63 -22.78 3.44
C GLU A 79 -8.27 -21.30 3.37
N SER A 80 -9.18 -20.49 2.82
CA SER A 80 -8.90 -19.10 2.48
C SER A 80 -10.07 -18.15 2.72
N VAL A 81 -9.74 -16.88 2.79
CA VAL A 81 -10.68 -15.78 2.79
C VAL A 81 -10.25 -14.77 1.72
N THR A 82 -11.23 -14.23 1.01
CA THR A 82 -11.03 -13.14 0.06
C THR A 82 -11.73 -11.90 0.59
N VAL A 83 -10.97 -10.82 0.75
CA VAL A 83 -11.46 -9.54 1.28
C VAL A 83 -11.18 -8.42 0.30
N SER A 84 -12.12 -7.49 0.17
CA SER A 84 -11.93 -6.20 -0.50
C SER A 84 -11.63 -5.15 0.55
N VAL A 85 -10.59 -4.36 0.34
CA VAL A 85 -10.10 -3.37 1.30
C VAL A 85 -10.03 -2.01 0.63
N GLY A 86 -10.65 -1.01 1.24
CA GLY A 86 -10.64 0.37 0.77
C GLY A 86 -9.22 0.95 0.73
N ALA A 87 -8.91 1.69 -0.33
CA ALA A 87 -7.56 2.18 -0.61
C ALA A 87 -7.03 3.19 0.42
N GLY A 88 -7.93 3.83 1.19
CA GLY A 88 -7.58 4.78 2.25
C GLY A 88 -7.14 4.13 3.56
N LYS A 89 -7.36 2.81 3.74
CA LYS A 89 -6.96 2.12 4.97
C LYS A 89 -5.44 2.16 5.16
N ASN A 90 -5.00 2.34 6.41
CA ASN A 90 -3.59 2.20 6.75
C ASN A 90 -3.13 0.76 6.55
N TRP A 91 -1.97 0.58 5.91
CA TRP A 91 -1.46 -0.75 5.59
C TRP A 91 -1.13 -1.58 6.83
N HIS A 92 -0.49 -0.98 7.83
CA HIS A 92 -0.12 -1.73 9.04
C HIS A 92 -1.34 -2.12 9.87
N GLU A 93 -2.34 -1.25 9.97
CA GLU A 93 -3.61 -1.59 10.61
C GLU A 93 -4.30 -2.77 9.90
N LEU A 94 -4.29 -2.80 8.55
CA LEU A 94 -4.79 -3.96 7.81
C LEU A 94 -4.06 -5.24 8.22
N VAL A 95 -2.72 -5.23 8.29
CA VAL A 95 -1.94 -6.41 8.72
C VAL A 95 -2.34 -6.86 10.13
N GLN A 96 -2.51 -5.94 11.05
CA GLN A 96 -2.92 -6.26 12.44
C GLN A 96 -4.35 -6.82 12.50
N GLU A 97 -5.29 -6.22 11.76
CA GLU A 97 -6.68 -6.68 11.73
C GLU A 97 -6.81 -8.07 11.10
N THR A 98 -6.10 -8.34 10.01
CA THR A 98 -6.11 -9.66 9.37
C THR A 98 -5.52 -10.73 10.28
N LEU A 99 -4.43 -10.45 10.99
CA LEU A 99 -3.86 -11.35 11.99
C LEU A 99 -4.82 -11.63 13.14
N ALA A 100 -5.53 -10.62 13.64
CA ALA A 100 -6.53 -10.77 14.70
C ALA A 100 -7.71 -11.66 14.27
N GLN A 101 -8.03 -11.68 12.98
CA GLN A 101 -9.07 -12.55 12.39
C GLN A 101 -8.54 -13.94 12.01
N ASN A 102 -7.26 -14.27 12.28
CA ASN A 102 -6.58 -15.48 11.80
C ASN A 102 -6.60 -15.60 10.26
N TRP A 103 -6.41 -14.48 9.57
CA TRP A 103 -6.21 -14.40 8.13
C TRP A 103 -4.75 -14.05 7.84
N TYR A 104 -4.02 -14.99 7.23
CA TYR A 104 -2.56 -14.96 7.16
C TYR A 104 -2.05 -14.69 5.74
N GLY A 105 -0.81 -14.21 5.66
CA GLY A 105 -0.07 -13.96 4.44
C GLY A 105 0.40 -12.52 4.26
N LEU A 106 0.08 -11.61 5.22
CA LEU A 106 0.55 -10.23 5.24
C LEU A 106 1.57 -9.95 6.36
N GLU A 107 1.85 -10.89 7.23
CA GLU A 107 2.71 -10.74 8.42
C GLU A 107 4.11 -10.22 8.12
N ASN A 108 4.73 -10.69 7.02
CA ASN A 108 6.03 -10.22 6.57
C ASN A 108 6.04 -8.76 6.10
N LEU A 109 4.87 -8.21 5.79
CA LEU A 109 4.68 -6.83 5.33
C LEU A 109 4.26 -5.89 6.47
N ALA A 110 4.37 -6.35 7.73
CA ALA A 110 4.05 -5.55 8.91
C ALA A 110 4.91 -4.28 8.98
N LEU A 111 4.32 -3.20 9.52
CA LEU A 111 4.95 -1.89 9.74
C LEU A 111 5.48 -1.21 8.45
N ILE A 112 5.05 -1.63 7.24
CA ILE A 112 5.27 -0.82 6.04
C ILE A 112 4.36 0.40 6.14
N PRO A 113 4.90 1.62 6.06
CA PRO A 113 4.08 2.83 6.13
C PRO A 113 3.31 3.05 4.83
N GLY A 114 2.16 3.70 4.93
CA GLY A 114 1.34 4.10 3.79
C GLY A 114 -0.05 3.47 3.78
N SER A 115 -0.83 3.79 2.77
CA SER A 115 -2.19 3.30 2.59
C SER A 115 -2.25 2.04 1.71
N VAL A 116 -3.33 1.30 1.86
CA VAL A 116 -3.64 0.09 1.08
C VAL A 116 -3.63 0.36 -0.42
N GLY A 117 -4.19 1.50 -0.87
CA GLY A 117 -4.18 1.87 -2.29
C GLY A 117 -2.79 2.22 -2.85
N ALA A 118 -1.83 2.56 -2.00
CA ALA A 118 -0.45 2.78 -2.41
C ALA A 118 0.37 1.47 -2.54
N ALA A 119 -0.09 0.39 -1.90
CA ALA A 119 0.62 -0.88 -1.86
C ALA A 119 0.89 -1.48 -3.26
N PRO A 120 -0.08 -1.56 -4.20
CA PRO A 120 0.16 -2.10 -5.53
C PRO A 120 1.00 -1.19 -6.43
N VAL A 121 1.12 0.11 -6.14
CA VAL A 121 1.81 1.06 -7.02
C VAL A 121 3.26 0.63 -7.28
N GLN A 122 3.97 0.23 -6.25
CA GLN A 122 5.33 -0.28 -6.37
C GLN A 122 5.47 -1.72 -5.90
N ASN A 123 4.37 -2.49 -5.92
CA ASN A 123 4.38 -3.87 -5.46
C ASN A 123 5.13 -3.99 -4.14
N ILE A 124 4.60 -3.38 -3.06
CA ILE A 124 5.31 -3.36 -1.78
C ILE A 124 5.74 -4.77 -1.39
N GLY A 125 6.95 -4.88 -0.88
CA GLY A 125 7.52 -6.18 -0.49
C GLY A 125 8.58 -6.02 0.59
N ALA A 126 8.62 -6.96 1.49
CA ALA A 126 9.59 -7.04 2.57
C ALA A 126 9.71 -8.48 3.06
N TYR A 127 10.88 -8.83 3.57
CA TYR A 127 11.13 -10.12 4.24
C TYR A 127 10.68 -11.34 3.43
N GLY A 128 10.92 -11.31 2.10
CA GLY A 128 10.66 -12.43 1.19
C GLY A 128 9.21 -12.55 0.70
N VAL A 129 8.34 -11.57 0.94
CA VAL A 129 6.95 -11.54 0.48
C VAL A 129 6.68 -10.23 -0.27
N GLU A 130 5.92 -10.29 -1.36
CA GLU A 130 5.40 -9.14 -2.09
C GLU A 130 3.86 -9.14 -2.06
N VAL A 131 3.24 -7.95 -2.11
CA VAL A 131 1.77 -7.83 -2.06
C VAL A 131 1.11 -8.53 -3.26
N ALA A 132 1.76 -8.56 -4.40
CA ALA A 132 1.29 -9.26 -5.60
C ALA A 132 0.96 -10.74 -5.34
N GLU A 133 1.65 -11.41 -4.40
CA GLU A 133 1.39 -12.81 -4.05
C GLU A 133 0.01 -13.05 -3.41
N ARG A 134 -0.59 -12.02 -2.85
CA ARG A 134 -1.90 -12.09 -2.17
C ARG A 134 -2.98 -11.33 -2.92
N LEU A 135 -2.60 -10.52 -3.90
CA LEU A 135 -3.52 -9.64 -4.63
C LEU A 135 -4.30 -10.44 -5.68
N VAL A 136 -5.62 -10.29 -5.66
CA VAL A 136 -6.56 -10.87 -6.63
C VAL A 136 -6.92 -9.84 -7.70
N SER A 137 -7.28 -8.63 -7.27
CA SER A 137 -7.68 -7.55 -8.18
C SER A 137 -7.53 -6.18 -7.53
N VAL A 138 -7.55 -5.14 -8.38
CA VAL A 138 -7.55 -3.73 -8.00
C VAL A 138 -8.74 -3.04 -8.66
N ASP A 139 -9.57 -2.37 -7.88
CA ASP A 139 -10.67 -1.56 -8.39
C ASP A 139 -10.15 -0.14 -8.63
N VAL A 140 -10.28 0.33 -9.86
CA VAL A 140 -9.75 1.64 -10.29
C VAL A 140 -10.79 2.47 -11.01
N VAL A 141 -10.65 3.80 -10.93
CA VAL A 141 -11.34 4.74 -11.81
C VAL A 141 -10.32 5.33 -12.77
N ARG A 142 -10.65 5.31 -14.05
CA ARG A 142 -9.84 5.89 -15.14
C ARG A 142 -10.13 7.38 -15.30
N GLY A 143 -9.26 8.07 -16.05
CA GLY A 143 -9.41 9.50 -16.34
C GLY A 143 -10.68 9.89 -17.12
N ASP A 144 -11.37 8.92 -17.73
CA ASP A 144 -12.69 9.11 -18.35
C ASP A 144 -13.86 8.89 -17.38
N GLY A 145 -13.57 8.60 -16.10
CA GLY A 145 -14.56 8.30 -15.07
C GLY A 145 -15.08 6.86 -15.06
N SER A 146 -14.61 6.01 -15.99
CA SER A 146 -15.02 4.59 -16.03
C SER A 146 -14.39 3.78 -14.90
N VAL A 147 -15.19 2.87 -14.31
CA VAL A 147 -14.75 1.99 -13.23
C VAL A 147 -14.30 0.65 -13.83
N HIS A 148 -13.11 0.19 -13.44
CA HIS A 148 -12.56 -1.07 -13.89
C HIS A 148 -12.04 -1.89 -12.72
N LYS A 149 -12.26 -3.20 -12.80
CA LYS A 149 -11.62 -4.18 -11.94
C LYS A 149 -10.46 -4.82 -12.72
N MET A 150 -9.24 -4.51 -12.32
CA MET A 150 -8.01 -5.06 -12.91
C MET A 150 -7.64 -6.33 -12.15
N SER A 151 -7.39 -7.42 -12.86
CA SER A 151 -6.82 -8.63 -12.26
C SER A 151 -5.36 -8.41 -11.82
N ALA A 152 -4.81 -9.30 -11.00
CA ALA A 152 -3.39 -9.25 -10.64
C ALA A 152 -2.48 -9.29 -11.89
N ALA A 153 -2.87 -10.03 -12.93
CA ALA A 153 -2.13 -10.08 -14.20
C ALA A 153 -2.14 -8.72 -14.93
N ASP A 154 -3.27 -8.02 -14.95
CA ASP A 154 -3.40 -6.70 -15.58
C ASP A 154 -2.57 -5.62 -14.86
N CYS A 155 -2.19 -5.86 -13.61
CA CYS A 155 -1.35 -4.95 -12.83
C CYS A 155 0.13 -5.04 -13.23
N GLU A 156 0.55 -6.06 -14.00
CA GLU A 156 1.90 -6.24 -14.55
C GLU A 156 2.99 -6.01 -13.50
N PHE A 157 2.86 -6.66 -12.35
CA PHE A 157 3.79 -6.52 -11.24
C PHE A 157 5.19 -7.01 -11.58
N GLY A 158 6.17 -6.26 -11.10
CA GLY A 158 7.58 -6.62 -11.08
C GLY A 158 8.23 -6.18 -9.78
N TYR A 159 9.54 -6.40 -9.66
CA TYR A 159 10.29 -5.95 -8.48
C TYR A 159 10.23 -4.42 -8.36
N ARG A 160 9.51 -3.93 -7.33
CA ARG A 160 9.24 -2.50 -7.09
C ARG A 160 8.64 -1.80 -8.31
N ASP A 161 7.77 -2.50 -9.07
CA ASP A 161 7.19 -2.02 -10.30
C ASP A 161 5.76 -2.52 -10.52
N SER A 162 4.97 -1.74 -11.29
CA SER A 162 3.61 -2.07 -11.72
C SER A 162 3.17 -1.17 -12.86
N ILE A 163 2.07 -1.48 -13.50
CA ILE A 163 1.42 -0.59 -14.49
C ILE A 163 1.09 0.77 -13.86
N PHE A 164 0.69 0.82 -12.59
CA PHE A 164 0.36 2.08 -11.89
C PHE A 164 1.57 3.01 -11.82
N LYS A 165 2.74 2.47 -11.46
CA LYS A 165 3.98 3.24 -11.37
C LYS A 165 4.47 3.71 -12.73
N ARG A 166 4.43 2.84 -13.74
CA ARG A 166 4.87 3.19 -15.10
C ARG A 166 4.01 4.28 -15.70
N ARG A 167 2.67 4.26 -15.53
CA ARG A 167 1.78 5.31 -16.02
C ARG A 167 2.08 6.69 -15.45
N VAL A 168 2.47 6.75 -14.17
CA VAL A 168 2.89 8.03 -13.57
C VAL A 168 4.24 8.47 -14.15
N ALA A 169 5.16 7.54 -14.39
CA ALA A 169 6.50 7.85 -14.91
C ALA A 169 6.48 8.30 -16.37
N ASP A 170 5.56 7.79 -17.20
CA ASP A 170 5.43 8.15 -18.63
C ASP A 170 4.50 9.36 -18.87
N GLY A 171 4.00 9.99 -17.80
CA GLY A 171 3.10 11.15 -17.88
C GLY A 171 1.66 10.81 -18.23
N SER A 172 1.27 9.54 -18.27
CA SER A 172 -0.11 9.13 -18.46
C SER A 172 -0.96 9.52 -17.24
N GLN A 173 -2.24 9.75 -17.45
CA GLN A 173 -3.16 9.97 -16.35
C GLN A 173 -3.13 8.79 -15.37
N PRO A 174 -3.02 9.03 -14.05
CA PRO A 174 -2.99 7.98 -13.06
C PRO A 174 -4.31 7.21 -13.04
N LEU A 175 -4.24 5.93 -12.66
CA LEU A 175 -5.40 5.14 -12.31
C LEU A 175 -5.69 5.39 -10.83
N LEU A 176 -6.86 5.93 -10.50
CA LEU A 176 -7.26 6.19 -9.12
C LEU A 176 -7.73 4.87 -8.49
N ILE A 177 -6.91 4.30 -7.63
CA ILE A 177 -7.21 3.03 -6.92
C ILE A 177 -8.19 3.33 -5.80
N LEU A 178 -9.36 2.66 -5.81
CA LEU A 178 -10.39 2.76 -4.79
C LEU A 178 -10.36 1.62 -3.77
N ALA A 179 -10.03 0.41 -4.22
CA ALA A 179 -9.92 -0.75 -3.35
C ALA A 179 -8.97 -1.79 -3.94
N ILE A 180 -8.44 -2.67 -3.09
CA ILE A 180 -7.75 -3.89 -3.52
C ILE A 180 -8.46 -5.12 -2.96
N THR A 181 -8.46 -6.20 -3.72
CA THR A 181 -8.96 -7.50 -3.25
C THR A 181 -7.79 -8.42 -2.97
N LEU A 182 -7.75 -8.95 -1.76
CA LEU A 182 -6.70 -9.86 -1.28
C LEU A 182 -7.26 -11.24 -0.99
N ARG A 183 -6.50 -12.29 -1.29
CA ARG A 183 -6.78 -13.65 -0.86
C ARG A 183 -5.77 -14.05 0.21
N LEU A 184 -6.28 -14.34 1.42
CA LEU A 184 -5.51 -14.65 2.60
C LEU A 184 -5.78 -16.08 3.06
N SER A 185 -4.78 -16.73 3.66
CA SER A 185 -4.90 -18.08 4.18
C SER A 185 -5.58 -18.09 5.55
N LYS A 186 -6.41 -19.09 5.82
CA LYS A 186 -6.89 -19.43 7.16
C LYS A 186 -5.96 -20.40 7.89
N ARG A 187 -4.98 -20.96 7.18
CA ARG A 187 -3.95 -21.81 7.77
C ARG A 187 -2.66 -21.02 7.95
N PRO A 188 -1.99 -21.17 9.08
CA PRO A 188 -0.72 -20.48 9.32
C PRO A 188 0.38 -21.08 8.42
N VAL A 189 0.71 -20.35 7.35
CA VAL A 189 1.84 -20.66 6.46
C VAL A 189 2.77 -19.47 6.47
N VAL A 190 3.93 -19.60 7.14
CA VAL A 190 4.88 -18.51 7.32
C VAL A 190 6.01 -18.58 6.30
N ASN A 191 6.43 -17.43 5.77
CA ASN A 191 7.62 -17.29 4.93
C ASN A 191 8.81 -16.86 5.79
N LEU A 192 9.81 -17.72 5.91
CA LEU A 192 11.03 -17.50 6.71
C LEU A 192 12.28 -17.42 5.84
N SER A 193 12.13 -17.24 4.53
CA SER A 193 13.25 -17.24 3.58
C SER A 193 14.25 -16.10 3.80
N TYR A 194 13.81 -15.01 4.45
CA TYR A 194 14.67 -13.87 4.73
C TYR A 194 15.57 -14.12 5.95
N ARG A 195 16.90 -14.14 5.73
CA ARG A 195 17.90 -14.56 6.72
C ARG A 195 17.79 -13.84 8.07
N ASP A 196 17.61 -12.52 8.07
CA ASP A 196 17.53 -11.75 9.32
C ASP A 196 16.28 -12.07 10.14
N LEU A 197 15.19 -12.46 9.47
CA LEU A 197 13.96 -12.91 10.14
C LEU A 197 14.17 -14.23 10.88
N GLY A 198 14.85 -15.21 10.24
CA GLY A 198 15.20 -16.46 10.87
C GLY A 198 16.08 -16.25 12.13
N LYS A 199 17.05 -15.32 12.05
CA LYS A 199 17.89 -14.95 13.20
C LYS A 199 17.09 -14.32 14.33
N ALA A 200 16.22 -13.36 14.01
CA ALA A 200 15.40 -12.66 15.00
C ALA A 200 14.44 -13.59 15.74
N LEU A 201 14.02 -14.67 15.07
CA LEU A 201 13.19 -15.74 15.65
C LEU A 201 13.98 -16.84 16.36
N GLY A 202 15.31 -16.73 16.45
CA GLY A 202 16.17 -17.73 17.12
C GLY A 202 16.27 -19.06 16.39
N LEU A 203 15.86 -19.13 15.12
CA LEU A 203 15.80 -20.38 14.34
C LEU A 203 17.19 -20.89 13.91
N SER A 204 18.22 -20.06 13.97
CA SER A 204 19.59 -20.39 13.58
C SER A 204 20.37 -21.16 14.65
N GLU A 205 19.94 -21.12 15.91
CA GLU A 205 20.68 -21.62 17.08
C GLU A 205 20.07 -22.86 17.70
N THR A 206 18.81 -23.16 17.42
CA THR A 206 18.10 -24.30 17.96
C THR A 206 17.50 -25.15 16.86
N LYS A 207 17.66 -26.48 16.95
CA LYS A 207 16.91 -27.49 16.17
C LYS A 207 15.45 -27.51 16.63
N THR A 208 14.79 -26.36 16.67
CA THR A 208 13.39 -26.27 17.09
C THR A 208 12.52 -26.81 15.96
N SER A 209 11.82 -27.89 16.24
CA SER A 209 10.87 -28.52 15.29
C SER A 209 9.54 -27.75 15.18
N VAL A 210 9.36 -26.66 15.94
CA VAL A 210 8.13 -25.87 15.96
C VAL A 210 8.33 -24.62 15.15
N LEU A 211 7.54 -24.47 14.08
CA LEU A 211 7.51 -23.22 13.30
C LEU A 211 6.89 -22.09 14.13
N PRO A 212 7.37 -20.84 13.96
CA PRO A 212 6.77 -19.68 14.61
C PRO A 212 5.35 -19.45 14.11
N SER A 213 4.50 -18.86 14.93
CA SER A 213 3.18 -18.41 14.51
C SER A 213 3.30 -17.19 13.59
N PRO A 214 2.28 -16.89 12.74
CA PRO A 214 2.26 -15.65 11.95
C PRO A 214 2.35 -14.38 12.81
N GLN A 215 1.77 -14.38 14.01
CA GLN A 215 1.88 -13.30 14.99
C GLN A 215 3.34 -13.07 15.41
N GLN A 216 4.07 -14.14 15.75
CA GLN A 216 5.50 -14.06 16.07
C GLN A 216 6.34 -13.56 14.90
N VAL A 217 5.98 -13.94 13.67
CA VAL A 217 6.64 -13.41 12.46
C VAL A 217 6.40 -11.91 12.34
N ALA A 218 5.17 -11.44 12.49
CA ALA A 218 4.86 -10.01 12.44
C ALA A 218 5.60 -9.21 13.52
N GLU A 219 5.64 -9.72 14.76
CA GLU A 219 6.36 -9.10 15.88
C GLU A 219 7.87 -9.01 15.60
N ALA A 220 8.48 -10.08 15.07
CA ALA A 220 9.88 -10.09 14.68
C ALA A 220 10.16 -9.07 13.56
N VAL A 221 9.31 -9.00 12.54
CA VAL A 221 9.39 -7.99 11.47
C VAL A 221 9.31 -6.58 12.04
N ILE A 222 8.34 -6.30 12.92
CA ILE A 222 8.18 -5.00 13.57
C ILE A 222 9.45 -4.64 14.37
N SER A 223 9.98 -5.57 15.14
CA SER A 223 11.20 -5.38 15.92
C SER A 223 12.42 -5.04 15.04
N ILE A 224 12.64 -5.82 13.97
CA ILE A 224 13.73 -5.58 13.02
C ILE A 224 13.58 -4.20 12.36
N ARG A 225 12.35 -3.85 11.94
CA ARG A 225 12.10 -2.56 11.28
C ARG A 225 12.34 -1.39 12.23
N ARG A 226 11.84 -1.45 13.47
CA ARG A 226 12.09 -0.41 14.49
C ARG A 226 13.58 -0.25 14.82
N ALA A 227 14.34 -1.34 14.80
CA ALA A 227 15.80 -1.27 15.02
C ALA A 227 16.56 -0.65 13.83
N LYS A 228 16.04 -0.77 12.60
CA LYS A 228 16.73 -0.30 11.36
C LYS A 228 16.22 1.04 10.84
N LEU A 229 14.96 1.37 11.09
CA LEU A 229 14.28 2.55 10.54
C LEU A 229 13.72 3.37 11.70
N PRO A 230 14.09 4.64 11.82
CA PRO A 230 13.53 5.53 12.83
C PRO A 230 12.03 5.75 12.56
N ASP A 231 11.27 6.03 13.62
CA ASP A 231 9.86 6.41 13.50
C ASP A 231 9.76 7.75 12.75
N PRO A 232 9.00 7.83 11.65
CA PRO A 232 8.84 9.09 10.92
C PRO A 232 8.22 10.22 11.74
N GLY A 233 7.50 9.92 12.80
CA GLY A 233 6.94 10.89 13.74
C GLY A 233 7.99 11.56 14.60
N GLU A 234 9.10 10.87 14.90
CA GLU A 234 10.22 11.39 15.68
C GLU A 234 11.36 11.89 14.78
N HIS A 235 11.66 11.15 13.71
CA HIS A 235 12.72 11.44 12.75
C HIS A 235 12.15 11.35 11.33
N PRO A 236 11.76 12.48 10.72
CA PRO A 236 11.17 12.51 9.38
C PRO A 236 11.98 11.74 8.35
N ASN A 237 11.37 10.77 7.70
CA ASN A 237 12.00 9.93 6.68
C ASN A 237 10.97 9.28 5.75
N VAL A 238 11.43 8.69 4.65
CA VAL A 238 10.63 7.92 3.68
C VAL A 238 11.10 6.47 3.58
N GLY A 239 11.86 5.99 4.55
CA GLY A 239 12.41 4.64 4.57
C GLY A 239 13.33 4.35 3.37
N SER A 240 13.22 3.14 2.81
CA SER A 240 13.99 2.75 1.61
C SER A 240 13.37 3.37 0.35
N PHE A 241 13.81 4.57 0.00
CA PHE A 241 13.28 5.36 -1.12
C PHE A 241 13.78 4.85 -2.48
N PHE A 242 15.08 4.55 -2.58
CA PHE A 242 15.67 4.10 -3.83
C PHE A 242 15.45 2.60 -4.07
N LYS A 243 15.23 2.24 -5.34
CA LYS A 243 15.20 0.85 -5.78
C LYS A 243 16.63 0.28 -5.77
N ASN A 244 16.84 -0.84 -5.07
CA ASN A 244 18.11 -1.54 -5.11
C ASN A 244 18.36 -2.11 -6.52
N PRO A 245 19.59 -1.96 -7.07
CA PRO A 245 19.93 -2.59 -8.33
C PRO A 245 19.98 -4.12 -8.16
N VAL A 246 19.60 -4.84 -9.19
CA VAL A 246 19.94 -6.26 -9.33
C VAL A 246 21.34 -6.31 -9.93
N VAL A 247 22.26 -6.98 -9.25
CA VAL A 247 23.63 -7.21 -9.70
C VAL A 247 23.83 -8.69 -9.94
N ASP A 248 24.66 -9.02 -10.94
CA ASP A 248 25.03 -10.41 -11.27
C ASP A 248 25.96 -11.00 -10.20
#